data_31565c73745cbce4a8f0d702395f4b12
#
_entry.id   31565c73745cbce4a8f0d702395f4b12
#
_cell.length_a   1.000
_cell.length_b   1.000
_cell.length_c   1.000
_cell.angle_alpha   90.00
_cell.angle_beta   90.00
_cell.angle_gamma   90.00
#
_symmetry.space_group_name_H-M   'P 1'
#
loop_
_entity.id
_entity.type
_entity.pdbx_description
1 polymer ?
#
loop_
_entity_poly.entity_id
_entity_poly.type
_entity_poly.pdbx_seq_one_letter_code
_entity_poly.pdbx_strand_id
1 'polypeptide(L)'
;FEAHAGDIDWRLLAAMAYGGFSFFMALGRFSGDRIRQRASATQLLNGGTLLGLSGLVIALGLPWVWTGLLGFSLTGLGFSIVVPVLFSLAARLVPHRPDQGIAFIANTAVVGFLMAPPSIGFLAEHFGLDIALSLLIGLTLIAWIGTKILARRVKAGRATP
;
A
#
# COMPACT_ATOMS: atom_id res chain seq x y z
N PHE A 1 -21.21 -15.25 -2.43
CA PHE A 1 -20.98 -14.87 -1.02
C PHE A 1 -22.10 -15.33 -0.07
N GLU A 2 -23.24 -15.78 -0.60
CA GLU A 2 -24.43 -16.10 0.23
C GLU A 2 -24.46 -17.50 0.87
N ALA A 3 -23.58 -18.41 0.52
CA ALA A 3 -23.79 -19.82 0.86
C ALA A 3 -23.13 -20.30 2.18
N HIS A 4 -22.35 -19.49 2.90
CA HIS A 4 -21.69 -19.95 4.14
C HIS A 4 -21.63 -18.91 5.27
N ALA A 5 -22.34 -17.81 5.16
CA ALA A 5 -22.44 -16.78 6.20
C ALA A 5 -23.75 -16.88 6.99
N GLY A 6 -24.11 -18.09 7.42
CA GLY A 6 -25.13 -18.23 8.45
C GLY A 6 -24.67 -17.46 9.69
N ASP A 7 -25.37 -16.37 10.03
CA ASP A 7 -25.29 -15.60 11.28
C ASP A 7 -24.07 -14.67 11.52
N ILE A 8 -23.17 -14.46 10.57
CA ILE A 8 -22.14 -13.43 10.78
C ILE A 8 -22.58 -12.12 10.13
N ASP A 9 -22.76 -11.08 10.96
CA ASP A 9 -23.09 -9.73 10.48
C ASP A 9 -21.96 -9.21 9.58
N TRP A 10 -22.24 -8.95 8.29
CA TRP A 10 -21.29 -8.43 7.31
C TRP A 10 -20.65 -7.11 7.75
N ARG A 11 -21.35 -6.31 8.58
CA ARG A 11 -20.82 -5.08 9.18
C ARG A 11 -19.70 -5.38 10.15
N LEU A 12 -19.84 -6.42 10.94
CA LEU A 12 -18.81 -6.89 11.85
C LEU A 12 -17.57 -7.37 11.08
N LEU A 13 -17.78 -8.13 10.02
CA LEU A 13 -16.66 -8.58 9.15
C LEU A 13 -15.92 -7.42 8.51
N ALA A 14 -16.62 -6.42 7.98
CA ALA A 14 -16.02 -5.23 7.42
C ALA A 14 -15.23 -4.45 8.48
N ALA A 15 -15.78 -4.32 9.69
CA ALA A 15 -15.09 -3.67 10.81
C ALA A 15 -13.83 -4.44 11.24
N MET A 16 -13.88 -5.78 11.26
CA MET A 16 -12.73 -6.63 11.57
C MET A 16 -11.63 -6.53 10.50
N ALA A 17 -12.01 -6.49 9.22
CA ALA A 17 -11.05 -6.32 8.11
C ALA A 17 -10.34 -4.97 8.20
N TYR A 18 -11.09 -3.90 8.43
CA TYR A 18 -10.53 -2.55 8.64
C TYR A 18 -9.68 -2.47 9.92
N GLY A 19 -10.16 -3.07 11.00
CA GLY A 19 -9.42 -3.15 12.27
C GLY A 19 -8.10 -3.91 12.12
N GLY A 20 -8.12 -5.05 11.44
CA GLY A 20 -6.93 -5.83 11.12
C GLY A 20 -5.93 -5.02 10.28
N PHE A 21 -6.40 -4.41 9.19
CA PHE A 21 -5.58 -3.51 8.36
C PHE A 21 -4.91 -2.40 9.20
N SER A 22 -5.71 -1.69 10.01
CA SER A 22 -5.22 -0.57 10.83
C SER A 22 -4.24 -1.02 11.91
N PHE A 23 -4.53 -2.13 12.57
CA PHE A 23 -3.67 -2.70 13.59
C PHE A 23 -2.31 -3.12 13.04
N PHE A 24 -2.30 -3.88 11.94
CA PHE A 24 -1.05 -4.32 11.31
C PHE A 24 -0.30 -3.16 10.65
N MET A 25 -0.99 -2.13 10.15
CA MET A 25 -0.35 -0.89 9.72
C MET A 25 0.35 -0.17 10.88
N ALA A 26 -0.28 -0.08 12.05
CA ALA A 26 0.33 0.50 13.24
C ALA A 26 1.55 -0.31 13.70
N LEU A 27 1.43 -1.64 13.80
CA LEU A 27 2.54 -2.53 14.14
C LEU A 27 3.73 -2.37 13.18
N GLY A 28 3.46 -2.32 11.89
CA GLY A 28 4.49 -2.13 10.87
C GLY A 28 5.21 -0.79 11.00
N ARG A 29 4.52 0.28 11.39
CA ARG A 29 5.13 1.59 11.65
C ARG A 29 6.06 1.56 12.87
N PHE A 30 5.63 0.94 13.97
CA PHE A 30 6.46 0.78 15.17
C PHE A 30 7.69 -0.11 14.92
N SER A 31 7.53 -1.17 14.13
CA SER A 31 8.63 -2.08 13.78
C SER A 31 9.54 -1.49 12.69
N GLY A 32 9.03 -0.55 11.92
CA GLY A 32 9.66 0.04 10.75
C GLY A 32 11.02 0.66 11.04
N ASP A 33 11.22 1.30 12.20
CA ASP A 33 12.47 1.95 12.56
C ASP A 33 13.63 0.95 12.70
N ARG A 34 13.37 -0.24 13.26
CA ARG A 34 14.38 -1.30 13.35
C ARG A 34 14.72 -1.88 11.98
N ILE A 35 13.73 -2.04 11.12
CA ILE A 35 13.90 -2.59 9.77
C ILE A 35 14.68 -1.60 8.89
N ARG A 36 14.42 -0.30 9.04
CA ARG A 36 15.11 0.79 8.31
C ARG A 36 16.60 0.88 8.61
N GLN A 37 17.05 0.43 9.77
CA GLN A 37 18.46 0.39 10.13
C GLN A 37 19.23 -0.72 9.38
N ARG A 38 18.53 -1.76 8.91
CA ARG A 38 19.13 -2.95 8.28
C ARG A 38 18.90 -3.07 6.78
N ALA A 39 17.97 -2.32 6.21
CA ALA A 39 17.60 -2.40 4.81
C ALA A 39 17.65 -1.06 4.11
N SER A 40 18.03 -1.05 2.82
CA SER A 40 18.02 0.15 2.00
C SER A 40 16.59 0.64 1.72
N ALA A 41 16.42 1.95 1.51
CA ALA A 41 15.13 2.54 1.18
C ALA A 41 14.44 1.85 -0.01
N THR A 42 15.21 1.48 -1.03
CA THR A 42 14.69 0.78 -2.22
C THR A 42 14.27 -0.65 -1.93
N GLN A 43 14.94 -1.37 -1.03
CA GLN A 43 14.54 -2.70 -0.58
C GLN A 43 13.24 -2.63 0.22
N LEU A 44 13.11 -1.63 1.10
CA LEU A 44 11.90 -1.42 1.90
C LEU A 44 10.69 -1.05 1.04
N LEU A 45 10.86 -0.18 0.04
CA LEU A 45 9.81 0.15 -0.90
C LEU A 45 9.38 -1.07 -1.71
N ASN A 46 10.33 -1.83 -2.27
CA ASN A 46 10.00 -3.03 -3.04
C ASN A 46 9.34 -4.11 -2.18
N GLY A 47 9.87 -4.38 -0.99
CA GLY A 47 9.31 -5.37 -0.08
C GLY A 47 7.94 -4.97 0.44
N GLY A 48 7.77 -3.72 0.88
CA GLY A 48 6.49 -3.20 1.38
C GLY A 48 5.39 -3.19 0.32
N THR A 49 5.69 -2.70 -0.89
CA THR A 49 4.70 -2.71 -1.99
C THR A 49 4.38 -4.12 -2.48
N LEU A 50 5.36 -5.03 -2.52
CA LEU A 50 5.12 -6.43 -2.88
C LEU A 50 4.26 -7.14 -1.83
N LEU A 51 4.54 -6.92 -0.55
CA LEU A 51 3.74 -7.48 0.55
C LEU A 51 2.31 -6.92 0.52
N GLY A 52 2.14 -5.62 0.30
CA GLY A 52 0.83 -4.99 0.14
C GLY A 52 0.07 -5.54 -1.07
N LEU A 53 0.74 -5.71 -2.21
CA LEU A 53 0.16 -6.29 -3.42
C LEU A 53 -0.29 -7.74 -3.18
N SER A 54 0.56 -8.57 -2.57
CA SER A 54 0.20 -9.97 -2.25
C SER A 54 -0.99 -10.03 -1.31
N GLY A 55 -1.06 -9.13 -0.32
CA GLY A 55 -2.21 -9.00 0.57
C GLY A 55 -3.50 -8.68 -0.18
N LEU A 56 -3.48 -7.71 -1.11
CA LEU A 56 -4.64 -7.38 -1.95
C LEU A 56 -5.07 -8.54 -2.84
N VAL A 57 -4.12 -9.23 -3.47
CA VAL A 57 -4.41 -10.40 -4.32
C VAL A 57 -5.05 -11.52 -3.51
N ILE A 58 -4.57 -11.78 -2.29
CA ILE A 58 -5.15 -12.79 -1.40
C ILE A 58 -6.56 -12.36 -0.95
N ALA A 59 -6.73 -11.08 -0.57
CA ALA A 59 -8.01 -10.56 -0.08
C ALA A 59 -9.11 -10.61 -1.13
N LEU A 60 -8.78 -10.31 -2.40
CA LEU A 60 -9.75 -10.18 -3.48
C LEU A 60 -9.83 -11.43 -4.37
N GLY A 61 -8.76 -12.24 -4.41
CA GLY A 61 -8.69 -13.42 -5.25
C GLY A 61 -9.30 -14.69 -4.66
N LEU A 62 -9.55 -14.73 -3.35
CA LEU A 62 -10.06 -15.91 -2.66
C LEU A 62 -11.43 -15.60 -2.01
N PRO A 63 -12.46 -16.43 -2.24
CA PRO A 63 -13.83 -16.15 -1.80
C PRO A 63 -14.10 -16.46 -0.31
N TRP A 64 -13.07 -16.58 0.50
CA TRP A 64 -13.19 -16.95 1.90
C TRP A 64 -13.02 -15.71 2.79
N VAL A 65 -13.87 -15.55 3.79
CA VAL A 65 -13.84 -14.41 4.73
C VAL A 65 -12.49 -14.30 5.43
N TRP A 66 -11.92 -15.41 5.84
CA TRP A 66 -10.62 -15.43 6.54
C TRP A 66 -9.45 -14.97 5.64
N THR A 67 -9.49 -15.30 4.36
CA THR A 67 -8.49 -14.81 3.41
C THR A 67 -8.61 -13.31 3.16
N GLY A 68 -9.84 -12.78 3.19
CA GLY A 68 -10.09 -11.35 3.17
C GLY A 68 -9.44 -10.64 4.37
N LEU A 69 -9.71 -11.12 5.59
CA LEU A 69 -9.14 -10.56 6.82
C LEU A 69 -7.61 -10.61 6.82
N LEU A 70 -7.02 -11.74 6.48
CA LEU A 70 -5.57 -11.93 6.40
C LEU A 70 -4.96 -11.06 5.29
N GLY A 71 -5.58 -11.01 4.13
CA GLY A 71 -5.11 -10.22 2.99
C GLY A 71 -5.10 -8.72 3.30
N PHE A 72 -6.16 -8.17 3.88
CA PHE A 72 -6.18 -6.76 4.31
C PHE A 72 -5.16 -6.48 5.42
N SER A 73 -4.96 -7.40 6.35
CA SER A 73 -3.94 -7.27 7.40
C SER A 73 -2.52 -7.21 6.81
N LEU A 74 -2.22 -8.10 5.85
CA LEU A 74 -0.93 -8.08 5.12
C LEU A 74 -0.77 -6.80 4.30
N THR A 75 -1.83 -6.31 3.69
CA THR A 75 -1.83 -5.04 2.95
C THR A 75 -1.47 -3.87 3.87
N GLY A 76 -2.09 -3.80 5.05
CA GLY A 76 -1.77 -2.79 6.07
C GLY A 76 -0.30 -2.84 6.51
N LEU A 77 0.22 -4.04 6.77
CA LEU A 77 1.61 -4.25 7.14
C LEU A 77 2.56 -3.82 6.01
N GLY A 78 2.27 -4.20 4.77
CA GLY A 78 3.09 -3.85 3.61
C GLY A 78 3.16 -2.33 3.38
N PHE A 79 2.04 -1.64 3.41
CA PHE A 79 2.00 -0.20 3.17
C PHE A 79 2.47 0.65 4.36
N SER A 80 2.57 0.08 5.56
CA SER A 80 3.01 0.78 6.76
C SER A 80 4.36 1.48 6.60
N ILE A 81 5.29 0.87 5.86
CA ILE A 81 6.68 1.32 5.67
C ILE A 81 6.81 2.20 4.42
N VAL A 82 5.93 2.04 3.43
CA VAL A 82 6.04 2.70 2.12
C VAL A 82 6.03 4.21 2.25
N VAL A 83 5.04 4.77 2.95
CA VAL A 83 4.89 6.23 3.10
C VAL A 83 6.09 6.88 3.79
N PRO A 84 6.54 6.44 4.99
CA PRO A 84 7.71 7.03 5.65
C PRO A 84 8.99 6.94 4.81
N VAL A 85 9.15 5.84 4.06
CA VAL A 85 10.34 5.67 3.19
C VAL A 85 10.29 6.60 2.00
N LEU A 86 9.10 6.82 1.39
CA LEU A 86 8.93 7.79 0.30
C LEU A 86 9.28 9.20 0.74
N PHE A 87 8.81 9.65 1.91
CA PHE A 87 9.17 10.98 2.45
C PHE A 87 10.67 11.11 2.67
N SER A 88 11.30 10.09 3.28
CA SER A 88 12.76 10.09 3.50
C SER A 88 13.54 10.13 2.19
N LEU A 89 13.07 9.43 1.17
CA LEU A 89 13.72 9.39 -0.14
C LEU A 89 13.55 10.73 -0.87
N ALA A 90 12.36 11.33 -0.83
CA ALA A 90 12.09 12.63 -1.42
C ALA A 90 12.99 13.73 -0.85
N ALA A 91 13.17 13.76 0.48
CA ALA A 91 14.09 14.69 1.13
C ALA A 91 15.55 14.50 0.67
N ARG A 92 15.98 13.27 0.40
CA ARG A 92 17.34 12.96 -0.07
C ARG A 92 17.57 13.26 -1.54
N LEU A 93 16.51 13.21 -2.37
CA LEU A 93 16.61 13.48 -3.80
C LEU A 93 16.76 14.97 -4.13
N VAL A 94 16.36 15.85 -3.20
CA VAL A 94 16.47 17.31 -3.35
C VAL A 94 17.30 17.88 -2.18
N PRO A 95 18.63 17.65 -2.13
CA PRO A 95 19.43 17.97 -0.94
C PRO A 95 19.46 19.47 -0.59
N HIS A 96 19.34 20.34 -1.59
CA HIS A 96 19.35 21.79 -1.39
C HIS A 96 18.00 22.36 -0.91
N ARG A 97 16.91 21.60 -1.09
CA ARG A 97 15.55 21.98 -0.67
C ARG A 97 14.72 20.73 -0.29
N PRO A 98 15.07 20.05 0.80
CA PRO A 98 14.43 18.81 1.21
C PRO A 98 12.93 18.99 1.54
N ASP A 99 12.55 20.18 2.00
CA ASP A 99 11.18 20.65 2.23
C ASP A 99 10.32 20.56 0.96
N GLN A 100 10.84 20.93 -0.19
CA GLN A 100 10.13 20.85 -1.47
C GLN A 100 9.89 19.40 -1.91
N GLY A 101 10.88 18.53 -1.71
CA GLY A 101 10.71 17.10 -1.98
C GLY A 101 9.60 16.47 -1.13
N ILE A 102 9.59 16.79 0.17
CA ILE A 102 8.56 16.36 1.11
C ILE A 102 7.19 16.92 0.71
N ALA A 103 7.12 18.22 0.41
CA ALA A 103 5.87 18.87 0.02
C ALA A 103 5.28 18.28 -1.27
N PHE A 104 6.12 17.94 -2.26
CA PHE A 104 5.68 17.29 -3.50
C PHE A 104 5.01 15.94 -3.23
N ILE A 105 5.63 15.08 -2.41
CA ILE A 105 5.05 13.79 -2.04
C ILE A 105 3.75 13.98 -1.23
N ALA A 106 3.74 14.92 -0.27
CA ALA A 106 2.55 15.20 0.53
C ALA A 106 1.38 15.67 -0.33
N ASN A 107 1.59 16.62 -1.22
CA ASN A 107 0.56 17.14 -2.12
C ASN A 107 0.03 16.04 -3.06
N THR A 108 0.93 15.23 -3.63
CA THR A 108 0.53 14.09 -4.49
C THR A 108 -0.31 13.09 -3.70
N ALA A 109 0.07 12.79 -2.45
CA ALA A 109 -0.69 11.89 -1.59
C ALA A 109 -2.08 12.44 -1.25
N VAL A 110 -2.21 13.75 -0.97
CA VAL A 110 -3.50 14.42 -0.70
C VAL A 110 -4.41 14.33 -1.93
N VAL A 111 -3.89 14.62 -3.11
CA VAL A 111 -4.66 14.50 -4.37
C VAL A 111 -5.13 13.06 -4.58
N GLY A 112 -4.24 12.09 -4.39
CA GLY A 112 -4.58 10.67 -4.48
C GLY A 112 -5.66 10.26 -3.47
N PHE A 113 -5.52 10.70 -2.23
CA PHE A 113 -6.49 10.42 -1.16
C PHE A 113 -7.87 11.04 -1.44
N LEU A 114 -7.90 12.23 -2.03
CA LEU A 114 -9.15 12.91 -2.38
C LEU A 114 -9.83 12.27 -3.59
N MET A 115 -9.06 11.82 -4.57
CA MET A 115 -9.58 11.22 -5.81
C MET A 115 -9.97 9.74 -5.66
N ALA A 116 -9.31 8.99 -4.80
CA ALA A 116 -9.50 7.54 -4.69
C ALA A 116 -10.93 7.14 -4.28
N PRO A 117 -11.54 7.68 -3.20
CA PRO A 117 -12.88 7.25 -2.79
C PRO A 117 -13.96 7.55 -3.85
N PRO A 118 -14.04 8.74 -4.46
CA PRO A 118 -14.99 9.00 -5.53
C PRO A 118 -14.80 8.10 -6.74
N SER A 119 -13.55 7.84 -7.15
CA SER A 119 -13.25 6.97 -8.27
C SER A 119 -13.68 5.52 -8.02
N ILE A 120 -13.37 4.99 -6.82
CA ILE A 120 -13.78 3.65 -6.43
C ILE A 120 -15.31 3.56 -6.33
N GLY A 121 -15.97 4.54 -5.73
CA GLY A 121 -17.42 4.59 -5.63
C GLY A 121 -18.10 4.60 -6.99
N PHE A 122 -17.65 5.47 -7.89
CA PHE A 122 -18.17 5.55 -9.27
C PHE A 122 -18.00 4.23 -10.04
N LEU A 123 -16.81 3.62 -9.95
CA LEU A 123 -16.57 2.33 -10.60
C LEU A 123 -17.43 1.22 -9.99
N ALA A 124 -17.56 1.20 -8.67
CA ALA A 124 -18.37 0.18 -7.96
C ALA A 124 -19.85 0.27 -8.36
N GLU A 125 -20.39 1.48 -8.55
CA GLU A 125 -21.77 1.71 -8.95
C GLU A 125 -22.04 1.24 -10.40
N HIS A 126 -21.09 1.46 -11.32
CA HIS A 126 -21.31 1.18 -12.76
C HIS A 126 -20.82 -0.21 -13.18
N PHE A 127 -19.78 -0.73 -12.59
CA PHE A 127 -19.10 -1.96 -13.01
C PHE A 127 -19.06 -3.05 -11.94
N GLY A 128 -19.54 -2.75 -10.74
CA GLY A 128 -19.50 -3.66 -9.60
C GLY A 128 -18.24 -3.50 -8.74
N LEU A 129 -18.37 -3.93 -7.50
CA LEU A 129 -17.34 -3.76 -6.46
C LEU A 129 -16.05 -4.52 -6.79
N ASP A 130 -16.16 -5.70 -7.42
CA ASP A 130 -15.02 -6.54 -7.76
C ASP A 130 -14.09 -5.85 -8.77
N ILE A 131 -14.66 -5.16 -9.77
CA ILE A 131 -13.90 -4.38 -10.75
C ILE A 131 -13.29 -3.14 -10.09
N ALA A 132 -14.05 -2.45 -9.25
CA ALA A 132 -13.54 -1.29 -8.54
C ALA A 132 -12.37 -1.63 -7.62
N LEU A 133 -12.41 -2.77 -6.93
CA LEU A 133 -11.33 -3.23 -6.06
C LEU A 133 -10.14 -3.77 -6.86
N SER A 134 -10.35 -4.36 -8.03
CA SER A 134 -9.25 -4.81 -8.90
C SER A 134 -8.39 -3.64 -9.42
N LEU A 135 -8.97 -2.42 -9.50
CA LEU A 135 -8.21 -1.20 -9.78
C LEU A 135 -7.09 -0.96 -8.75
N LEU A 136 -7.34 -1.27 -7.46
CA LEU A 136 -6.33 -1.13 -6.41
C LEU A 136 -5.13 -2.07 -6.65
N ILE A 137 -5.39 -3.29 -7.13
CA ILE A 137 -4.32 -4.23 -7.51
C ILE A 137 -3.52 -3.64 -8.67
N GLY A 138 -4.18 -3.11 -9.69
CA GLY A 138 -3.53 -2.49 -10.84
C GLY A 138 -2.66 -1.30 -10.44
N LEU A 139 -3.18 -0.38 -9.63
CA LEU A 139 -2.44 0.78 -9.12
C LEU A 139 -1.25 0.37 -8.26
N THR A 140 -1.42 -0.64 -7.40
CA THR A 140 -0.34 -1.15 -6.56
C THR A 140 0.74 -1.83 -7.39
N LEU A 141 0.37 -2.55 -8.45
CA LEU A 141 1.30 -3.14 -9.40
C LEU A 141 2.11 -2.07 -10.13
N ILE A 142 1.47 -1.01 -10.61
CA ILE A 142 2.14 0.14 -11.23
C ILE A 142 3.12 0.78 -10.22
N ALA A 143 2.70 0.99 -8.99
CA ALA A 143 3.56 1.51 -7.93
C ALA A 143 4.77 0.59 -7.68
N TRP A 144 4.57 -0.71 -7.62
CA TRP A 144 5.65 -1.68 -7.46
C TRP A 144 6.64 -1.67 -8.64
N ILE A 145 6.17 -1.60 -9.88
CA ILE A 145 7.03 -1.44 -11.07
C ILE A 145 7.83 -0.14 -10.96
N GLY A 146 7.19 0.96 -10.57
CA GLY A 146 7.85 2.25 -10.34
C GLY A 146 8.97 2.16 -9.30
N THR A 147 8.77 1.45 -8.19
CA THR A 147 9.83 1.24 -7.18
C THR A 147 10.99 0.41 -7.73
N LYS A 148 10.75 -0.55 -8.62
CA LYS A 148 11.80 -1.34 -9.30
C LYS A 148 12.64 -0.47 -10.23
N ILE A 149 12.00 0.39 -11.01
CA ILE A 149 12.70 1.33 -11.92
C ILE A 149 13.56 2.30 -11.11
N LEU A 150 13.00 2.87 -10.05
CA LEU A 150 13.72 3.78 -9.15
C LEU A 150 14.93 3.09 -8.50
N ALA A 151 14.77 1.84 -8.04
CA ALA A 151 15.85 1.06 -7.45
C ALA A 151 17.01 0.83 -8.43
N ARG A 152 16.70 0.58 -9.70
CA ARG A 152 17.72 0.42 -10.76
C ARG A 152 18.48 1.72 -11.01
N ARG A 153 17.78 2.87 -11.10
CA ARG A 153 18.40 4.18 -11.31
C ARG A 153 19.30 4.61 -10.14
N VAL A 154 18.86 4.40 -8.90
CA VAL A 154 19.67 4.70 -7.71
C VAL A 154 20.94 3.85 -7.65
N LYS A 155 20.88 2.57 -8.08
CA LYS A 155 22.09 1.73 -8.18
C LYS A 155 23.02 2.17 -9.29
N ALA A 156 22.50 2.52 -10.46
CA ALA A 156 23.30 2.98 -11.60
C ALA A 156 24.02 4.30 -11.29
N GLY A 157 23.36 5.27 -10.65
CA GLY A 157 23.98 6.55 -10.26
C GLY A 157 25.05 6.47 -9.16
N ARG A 158 25.12 5.33 -8.43
CA ARG A 158 26.21 5.06 -7.48
C ARG A 158 27.44 4.37 -8.10
N ALA A 159 27.30 3.88 -9.32
CA ALA A 159 28.36 3.16 -10.03
C ALA A 159 29.19 4.08 -10.97
N THR A 160 28.79 5.33 -11.13
CA THR A 160 29.59 6.35 -11.83
C THR A 160 30.40 7.12 -10.79
N PRO A 161 31.75 7.04 -10.82
CA PRO A 161 32.65 7.77 -9.94
C PRO A 161 32.57 9.28 -10.15
#